data_468be9d96ecb60f20d60079a65f50075
#
_entry.id   468be9d96ecb60f20d60079a65f50075
#
_cell.length_a   1.000
_cell.length_b   1.000
_cell.length_c   1.000
_cell.angle_alpha   90.00
_cell.angle_beta   90.00
_cell.angle_gamma   90.00
#
_symmetry.space_group_name_H-M   'P 1'
#
loop_
_entity.id
_entity.type
_entity.pdbx_description
1 polymer ?
#
loop_
_entity_poly.entity_id
_entity_poly.type
_entity_poly.pdbx_seq_one_letter_code
_entity_poly.pdbx_strand_id
1 'polypeptide(L)'
;MSGLIRCRQGAFYIDGKNVKQQKLSDYVYFVMQEADHQLYTDSVTEELRLGNKRIPSIDEKVSQILKMLHLENFKDCHPYALSGGQKQRLTIGAAMLSEKPIIVLDEPTSGLDWDNMCAVANAVNYMREAGKLVFIITHDLEFISLTASRALLLKEGIIKDDLQMTEQNNFKIVKNFMVEEGGE
;
A
#
# COMPACT_ATOMS: atom_id res chain seq x y z
N MET A 1 12.96 0.78 -2.05
CA MET A 1 12.70 -0.39 -1.20
C MET A 1 12.38 -1.66 -1.99
N SER A 2 11.80 -1.59 -3.17
CA SER A 2 11.51 -2.76 -4.03
C SER A 2 12.73 -3.50 -4.60
N GLY A 3 13.94 -2.96 -4.45
CA GLY A 3 15.17 -3.52 -5.02
C GLY A 3 15.43 -3.17 -6.49
N LEU A 4 14.53 -2.41 -7.13
CA LEU A 4 14.64 -2.04 -8.55
C LEU A 4 15.80 -1.08 -8.83
N ILE A 5 16.12 -0.19 -7.89
CA ILE A 5 17.25 0.75 -8.01
C ILE A 5 18.38 0.26 -7.12
N ARG A 6 19.59 0.20 -7.68
CA ARG A 6 20.77 -0.25 -6.95
C ARG A 6 21.14 0.74 -5.85
N CYS A 7 21.15 0.27 -4.61
CA CYS A 7 21.68 1.01 -3.48
C CYS A 7 23.21 1.11 -3.62
N ARG A 8 23.75 2.33 -3.51
CA ARG A 8 25.19 2.55 -3.65
C ARG A 8 25.95 2.24 -2.38
N GLN A 9 25.33 2.47 -1.21
CA GLN A 9 25.91 2.25 0.11
C GLN A 9 24.84 1.77 1.08
N GLY A 10 25.21 1.02 2.11
CA GLY A 10 24.32 0.49 3.13
C GLY A 10 24.02 -1.00 2.95
N ALA A 11 23.25 -1.54 3.89
CA ALA A 11 22.82 -2.94 3.91
C ALA A 11 21.34 -3.00 4.31
N PHE A 12 20.67 -4.06 3.88
CA PHE A 12 19.26 -4.31 4.21
C PHE A 12 19.17 -5.41 5.27
N TYR A 13 18.39 -5.16 6.29
CA TYR A 13 18.12 -6.14 7.35
C TYR A 13 16.61 -6.35 7.49
N ILE A 14 16.18 -7.59 7.51
CA ILE A 14 14.80 -8.00 7.79
C ILE A 14 14.88 -8.98 8.97
N ASP A 15 14.20 -8.67 10.06
CA ASP A 15 14.25 -9.43 11.32
C ASP A 15 15.69 -9.74 11.79
N GLY A 16 16.57 -8.72 11.70
CA GLY A 16 17.99 -8.82 12.09
C GLY A 16 18.87 -9.62 11.12
N LYS A 17 18.33 -10.17 10.05
CA LYS A 17 19.07 -10.92 9.03
C LYS A 17 19.45 -10.01 7.87
N ASN A 18 20.73 -10.04 7.46
CA ASN A 18 21.18 -9.32 6.28
C ASN A 18 20.57 -9.94 5.01
N VAL A 19 19.90 -9.11 4.22
CA VAL A 19 19.26 -9.50 2.96
C VAL A 19 19.95 -8.81 1.79
N LYS A 20 20.38 -9.60 0.81
CA LYS A 20 20.94 -9.05 -0.44
C LYS A 20 19.86 -8.26 -1.19
N GLN A 21 20.23 -7.13 -1.76
CA GLN A 21 19.30 -6.26 -2.49
C GLN A 21 18.49 -7.01 -3.55
N GLN A 22 19.11 -7.93 -4.29
CA GLN A 22 18.45 -8.72 -5.35
C GLN A 22 17.32 -9.64 -4.82
N LYS A 23 17.32 -9.90 -3.50
CA LYS A 23 16.30 -10.71 -2.82
C LYS A 23 15.22 -9.88 -2.14
N LEU A 24 15.27 -8.55 -2.20
CA LEU A 24 14.24 -7.70 -1.58
C LEU A 24 12.86 -7.92 -2.22
N SER A 25 12.80 -8.23 -3.49
CA SER A 25 11.56 -8.60 -4.18
C SER A 25 10.85 -9.82 -3.59
N ASP A 26 11.57 -10.70 -2.88
CA ASP A 26 10.97 -11.86 -2.22
C ASP A 26 10.18 -11.43 -0.96
N TYR A 27 10.51 -10.29 -0.38
CA TYR A 27 9.93 -9.77 0.86
C TYR A 27 8.96 -8.61 0.65
N VAL A 28 9.06 -7.89 -0.46
CA VAL A 28 8.33 -6.65 -0.70
C VAL A 28 7.30 -6.84 -1.81
N TYR A 29 6.05 -6.47 -1.53
CA TYR A 29 5.02 -6.24 -2.54
C TYR A 29 4.86 -4.73 -2.75
N PHE A 30 4.97 -4.27 -3.98
CA PHE A 30 4.89 -2.86 -4.33
C PHE A 30 3.60 -2.60 -5.10
N VAL A 31 2.77 -1.69 -4.62
CA VAL A 31 1.59 -1.16 -5.32
C VAL A 31 1.96 0.18 -5.92
N MET A 32 1.94 0.25 -7.26
CA MET A 32 2.31 1.45 -8.01
C MET A 32 1.16 2.46 -8.03
N GLN A 33 1.48 3.72 -8.22
CA GLN A 33 0.51 4.78 -8.45
C GLN A 33 -0.36 4.50 -9.70
N GLU A 34 0.25 3.99 -10.78
CA GLU A 34 -0.47 3.58 -11.99
C GLU A 34 -0.85 2.09 -11.92
N ALA A 35 -2.07 1.80 -11.49
CA ALA A 35 -2.60 0.46 -11.31
C ALA A 35 -2.63 -0.38 -12.61
N ASP A 36 -2.77 0.26 -13.77
CA ASP A 36 -2.87 -0.42 -15.08
C ASP A 36 -1.65 -1.31 -15.38
N HIS A 37 -0.48 -0.96 -14.85
CA HIS A 37 0.75 -1.74 -15.06
C HIS A 37 0.83 -3.02 -14.23
N GLN A 38 -0.15 -3.27 -13.36
CA GLN A 38 -0.14 -4.40 -12.41
C GLN A 38 -1.33 -5.35 -12.55
N LEU A 39 -2.20 -5.16 -13.56
CA LEU A 39 -3.40 -5.95 -13.77
C LEU A 39 -3.24 -6.80 -15.02
N TYR A 40 -3.37 -8.13 -14.90
CA TYR A 40 -2.97 -9.09 -15.93
C TYR A 40 -4.02 -10.13 -16.27
N THR A 41 -5.11 -10.25 -15.48
CA THR A 41 -6.08 -11.35 -15.62
C THR A 41 -7.37 -10.95 -16.29
N ASP A 42 -8.23 -11.93 -16.59
CA ASP A 42 -9.50 -11.74 -17.30
C ASP A 42 -10.64 -11.28 -16.38
N SER A 43 -10.48 -11.36 -15.06
CA SER A 43 -11.49 -10.87 -14.12
C SER A 43 -10.88 -10.37 -12.80
N VAL A 44 -11.61 -9.48 -12.13
CA VAL A 44 -11.26 -8.96 -10.79
C VAL A 44 -11.03 -10.09 -9.79
N THR A 45 -11.86 -11.13 -9.83
CA THR A 45 -11.70 -12.30 -8.95
C THR A 45 -10.40 -13.06 -9.24
N GLU A 46 -10.07 -13.28 -10.52
CA GLU A 46 -8.84 -13.98 -10.89
C GLU A 46 -7.59 -13.13 -10.58
N GLU A 47 -7.69 -11.80 -10.66
CA GLU A 47 -6.61 -10.91 -10.26
C GLU A 47 -6.25 -11.07 -8.77
N LEU A 48 -7.24 -11.15 -7.89
CA LEU A 48 -7.03 -11.41 -6.48
C LEU A 48 -6.48 -12.81 -6.20
N ARG A 49 -6.84 -13.80 -7.02
CA ARG A 49 -6.32 -15.17 -6.92
C ARG A 49 -4.91 -15.34 -7.48
N LEU A 50 -4.44 -14.39 -8.27
CA LEU A 50 -3.15 -14.48 -8.96
C LEU A 50 -2.00 -14.62 -7.94
N GLY A 51 -1.23 -15.69 -8.08
CA GLY A 51 -0.15 -16.03 -7.14
C GLY A 51 -0.60 -16.62 -5.80
N ASN A 52 -1.89 -16.58 -5.47
CA ASN A 52 -2.44 -16.90 -4.15
C ASN A 52 -3.27 -18.20 -4.10
N LYS A 53 -3.30 -19.01 -5.17
CA LYS A 53 -4.13 -20.23 -5.30
C LYS A 53 -3.89 -21.28 -4.22
N ARG A 54 -2.76 -21.21 -3.49
CA ARG A 54 -2.41 -22.15 -2.41
C ARG A 54 -2.90 -21.72 -1.03
N ILE A 55 -3.46 -20.52 -0.91
CA ILE A 55 -3.97 -20.00 0.36
C ILE A 55 -5.24 -20.80 0.73
N PRO A 56 -5.32 -21.39 1.92
CA PRO A 56 -6.56 -22.03 2.39
C PRO A 56 -7.72 -21.03 2.40
N SER A 57 -8.92 -21.50 1.98
CA SER A 57 -10.13 -20.68 1.89
C SER A 57 -9.94 -19.40 1.06
N ILE A 58 -9.17 -19.45 -0.03
CA ILE A 58 -8.89 -18.29 -0.88
C ILE A 58 -10.18 -17.59 -1.35
N ASP A 59 -11.22 -18.36 -1.69
CA ASP A 59 -12.48 -17.81 -2.19
C ASP A 59 -13.23 -16.99 -1.14
N GLU A 60 -13.19 -17.42 0.13
CA GLU A 60 -13.75 -16.67 1.23
C GLU A 60 -12.98 -15.37 1.47
N LYS A 61 -11.65 -15.43 1.44
CA LYS A 61 -10.79 -14.25 1.58
C LYS A 61 -11.00 -13.26 0.43
N VAL A 62 -11.07 -13.75 -0.79
CA VAL A 62 -11.38 -12.91 -1.97
C VAL A 62 -12.72 -12.23 -1.81
N SER A 63 -13.76 -12.95 -1.37
CA SER A 63 -15.08 -12.38 -1.13
C SER A 63 -15.05 -11.28 -0.05
N GLN A 64 -14.34 -11.50 1.05
CA GLN A 64 -14.18 -10.51 2.11
C GLN A 64 -13.45 -9.25 1.63
N ILE A 65 -12.38 -9.41 0.82
CA ILE A 65 -11.61 -8.30 0.28
C ILE A 65 -12.43 -7.51 -0.73
N LEU A 66 -13.15 -8.18 -1.62
CA LEU A 66 -14.06 -7.53 -2.57
C LEU A 66 -15.08 -6.65 -1.84
N LYS A 67 -15.66 -7.16 -0.75
CA LYS A 67 -16.60 -6.41 0.08
C LYS A 67 -15.92 -5.21 0.76
N MET A 68 -14.78 -5.42 1.41
CA MET A 68 -14.03 -4.36 2.10
C MET A 68 -13.67 -3.20 1.17
N LEU A 69 -13.33 -3.52 -0.09
CA LEU A 69 -12.87 -2.56 -1.09
C LEU A 69 -13.98 -2.08 -2.05
N HIS A 70 -15.25 -2.39 -1.76
CA HIS A 70 -16.41 -2.03 -2.58
C HIS A 70 -16.29 -2.47 -4.06
N LEU A 71 -15.80 -3.70 -4.28
CA LEU A 71 -15.59 -4.28 -5.60
C LEU A 71 -16.50 -5.50 -5.91
N GLU A 72 -17.44 -5.86 -5.02
CA GLU A 72 -18.30 -7.04 -5.16
C GLU A 72 -19.06 -7.07 -6.47
N ASN A 73 -19.61 -5.91 -6.88
CA ASN A 73 -20.40 -5.78 -8.12
C ASN A 73 -19.55 -5.89 -9.40
N PHE A 74 -18.22 -5.88 -9.26
CA PHE A 74 -17.27 -5.91 -10.37
C PHE A 74 -16.47 -7.21 -10.43
N LYS A 75 -16.77 -8.19 -9.57
CA LYS A 75 -16.00 -9.44 -9.41
C LYS A 75 -15.71 -10.20 -10.69
N ASP A 76 -16.68 -10.19 -11.63
CA ASP A 76 -16.60 -10.90 -12.89
C ASP A 76 -16.20 -9.97 -14.06
N CYS A 77 -15.99 -8.68 -13.80
CA CYS A 77 -15.56 -7.73 -14.83
C CYS A 77 -14.08 -7.89 -15.15
N HIS A 78 -13.72 -7.61 -16.40
CA HIS A 78 -12.31 -7.49 -16.78
C HIS A 78 -11.70 -6.27 -16.09
N PRO A 79 -10.48 -6.36 -15.50
CA PRO A 79 -9.86 -5.24 -14.77
C PRO A 79 -9.76 -3.93 -15.57
N TYR A 80 -9.53 -4.00 -16.87
CA TYR A 80 -9.48 -2.80 -17.72
C TYR A 80 -10.83 -2.08 -17.86
N ALA A 81 -11.95 -2.72 -17.55
CA ALA A 81 -13.27 -2.07 -17.55
C ALA A 81 -13.53 -1.24 -16.27
N LEU A 82 -12.67 -1.34 -15.27
CA LEU A 82 -12.77 -0.60 -14.01
C LEU A 82 -12.34 0.85 -14.18
N SER A 83 -12.91 1.74 -13.36
CA SER A 83 -12.39 3.11 -13.18
C SER A 83 -11.00 3.09 -12.52
N GLY A 84 -10.25 4.20 -12.62
CA GLY A 84 -8.92 4.33 -12.01
C GLY A 84 -8.93 3.99 -10.51
N GLY A 85 -9.88 4.56 -9.75
CA GLY A 85 -10.01 4.28 -8.33
C GLY A 85 -10.41 2.84 -8.01
N GLN A 86 -11.19 2.17 -8.88
CA GLN A 86 -11.51 0.75 -8.72
C GLN A 86 -10.28 -0.13 -9.00
N LYS A 87 -9.48 0.20 -10.02
CA LYS A 87 -8.21 -0.47 -10.32
C LYS A 87 -7.22 -0.33 -9.16
N GLN A 88 -7.11 0.87 -8.60
CA GLN A 88 -6.25 1.14 -7.44
C GLN A 88 -6.66 0.27 -6.24
N ARG A 89 -7.96 0.20 -5.93
CA ARG A 89 -8.44 -0.67 -4.85
C ARG A 89 -8.21 -2.15 -5.15
N LEU A 90 -8.32 -2.57 -6.41
CA LEU A 90 -8.03 -3.96 -6.80
C LEU A 90 -6.56 -4.34 -6.56
N THR A 91 -5.61 -3.47 -6.93
CA THR A 91 -4.17 -3.73 -6.68
C THR A 91 -3.85 -3.78 -5.18
N ILE A 92 -4.53 -2.96 -4.36
CA ILE A 92 -4.43 -3.02 -2.89
C ILE A 92 -5.00 -4.35 -2.38
N GLY A 93 -6.11 -4.83 -2.93
CA GLY A 93 -6.69 -6.14 -2.60
C GLY A 93 -5.72 -7.30 -2.90
N ALA A 94 -5.00 -7.24 -4.02
CA ALA A 94 -3.97 -8.22 -4.35
C ALA A 94 -2.79 -8.16 -3.34
N ALA A 95 -2.40 -6.95 -2.89
CA ALA A 95 -1.39 -6.78 -1.84
C ALA A 95 -1.82 -7.37 -0.50
N MET A 96 -3.11 -7.29 -0.13
CA MET A 96 -3.64 -7.89 1.09
C MET A 96 -3.46 -9.42 1.11
N LEU A 97 -3.65 -10.08 -0.03
CA LEU A 97 -3.51 -11.53 -0.18
C LEU A 97 -2.06 -11.98 -0.34
N SER A 98 -1.16 -11.09 -0.73
CA SER A 98 0.26 -11.43 -0.89
C SER A 98 0.84 -12.00 0.41
N GLU A 99 1.63 -13.07 0.33
CA GLU A 99 2.36 -13.64 1.47
C GLU A 99 3.58 -12.79 1.88
N LYS A 100 3.91 -11.74 1.14
CA LYS A 100 5.07 -10.89 1.45
C LYS A 100 4.84 -10.08 2.72
N PRO A 101 5.86 -10.03 3.62
CA PRO A 101 5.71 -9.35 4.91
C PRO A 101 5.75 -7.82 4.82
N ILE A 102 6.25 -7.27 3.72
CA ILE A 102 6.40 -5.82 3.53
C ILE A 102 5.56 -5.39 2.33
N ILE A 103 4.68 -4.43 2.54
CA ILE A 103 3.85 -3.82 1.50
C ILE A 103 4.29 -2.37 1.34
N VAL A 104 4.45 -1.92 0.11
CA VAL A 104 4.70 -0.50 -0.21
C VAL A 104 3.59 0.00 -1.09
N LEU A 105 2.92 1.05 -0.67
CA LEU A 105 1.83 1.72 -1.39
C LEU A 105 2.31 3.11 -1.83
N ASP A 106 2.21 3.38 -3.13
CA ASP A 106 2.59 4.66 -3.71
C ASP A 106 1.32 5.43 -4.12
N GLU A 107 1.04 6.54 -3.43
CA GLU A 107 -0.14 7.38 -3.57
C GLU A 107 -1.47 6.59 -3.64
N PRO A 108 -1.78 5.73 -2.63
CA PRO A 108 -2.87 4.77 -2.72
C PRO A 108 -4.28 5.38 -2.72
N THR A 109 -4.40 6.67 -2.39
CA THR A 109 -5.68 7.39 -2.29
C THR A 109 -5.90 8.40 -3.41
N SER A 110 -4.96 8.51 -4.36
CA SER A 110 -5.05 9.48 -5.45
C SER A 110 -6.35 9.29 -6.25
N GLY A 111 -7.16 10.36 -6.34
CA GLY A 111 -8.43 10.36 -7.07
C GLY A 111 -9.56 9.53 -6.44
N LEU A 112 -9.45 9.15 -5.17
CA LEU A 112 -10.53 8.52 -4.43
C LEU A 112 -11.39 9.56 -3.71
N ASP A 113 -12.70 9.26 -3.61
CA ASP A 113 -13.59 9.95 -2.68
C ASP A 113 -13.36 9.45 -1.24
N TRP A 114 -14.00 10.11 -0.27
CA TRP A 114 -13.86 9.81 1.16
C TRP A 114 -14.19 8.35 1.51
N ASP A 115 -15.30 7.82 1.00
CA ASP A 115 -15.74 6.46 1.33
C ASP A 115 -14.75 5.40 0.82
N ASN A 116 -14.23 5.61 -0.40
CA ASN A 116 -13.23 4.74 -0.98
C ASN A 116 -11.86 4.89 -0.31
N MET A 117 -11.48 6.10 0.12
CA MET A 117 -10.29 6.32 0.94
C MET A 117 -10.40 5.60 2.29
N CYS A 118 -11.56 5.67 2.96
CA CYS A 118 -11.79 4.92 4.19
C CYS A 118 -11.70 3.40 3.98
N ALA A 119 -12.19 2.89 2.85
CA ALA A 119 -12.05 1.46 2.50
C ALA A 119 -10.57 1.06 2.37
N VAL A 120 -9.74 1.91 1.73
CA VAL A 120 -8.29 1.69 1.64
C VAL A 120 -7.62 1.79 3.01
N ALA A 121 -8.02 2.74 3.86
CA ALA A 121 -7.51 2.83 5.23
C ALA A 121 -7.81 1.58 6.05
N ASN A 122 -9.02 1.03 5.93
CA ASN A 122 -9.39 -0.23 6.56
C ASN A 122 -8.53 -1.40 6.06
N ALA A 123 -8.24 -1.46 4.76
CA ALA A 123 -7.36 -2.47 4.18
C ALA A 123 -5.92 -2.37 4.73
N VAL A 124 -5.39 -1.15 4.88
CA VAL A 124 -4.07 -0.91 5.51
C VAL A 124 -4.06 -1.40 6.96
N ASN A 125 -5.08 -1.04 7.75
CA ASN A 125 -5.19 -1.45 9.13
C ASN A 125 -5.32 -2.99 9.25
N TYR A 126 -6.10 -3.62 8.37
CA TYR A 126 -6.19 -5.08 8.29
C TYR A 126 -4.83 -5.74 8.02
N MET A 127 -4.06 -5.22 7.05
CA MET A 127 -2.71 -5.73 6.76
C MET A 127 -1.77 -5.58 7.95
N ARG A 128 -1.84 -4.45 8.67
CA ARG A 128 -1.05 -4.20 9.87
C ARG A 128 -1.41 -5.18 11.00
N GLU A 129 -2.69 -5.42 11.24
CA GLU A 129 -3.18 -6.38 12.23
C GLU A 129 -2.78 -7.83 11.88
N ALA A 130 -2.67 -8.14 10.59
CA ALA A 130 -2.13 -9.40 10.11
C ALA A 130 -0.59 -9.50 10.22
N GLY A 131 0.09 -8.51 10.83
CA GLY A 131 1.53 -8.51 11.08
C GLY A 131 2.39 -8.04 9.90
N LYS A 132 1.80 -7.44 8.87
CA LYS A 132 2.56 -6.88 7.75
C LYS A 132 3.11 -5.49 8.11
N LEU A 133 4.30 -5.17 7.61
CA LEU A 133 4.85 -3.82 7.63
C LEU A 133 4.36 -3.10 6.37
N VAL A 134 3.58 -2.03 6.54
CA VAL A 134 3.05 -1.24 5.43
C VAL A 134 3.76 0.11 5.37
N PHE A 135 4.47 0.37 4.28
CA PHE A 135 5.01 1.69 3.94
C PHE A 135 4.04 2.39 2.98
N ILE A 136 3.72 3.63 3.29
CA ILE A 136 2.85 4.46 2.47
C ILE A 136 3.63 5.70 2.06
N ILE A 137 3.65 5.99 0.76
CA ILE A 137 4.14 7.24 0.21
C ILE A 137 2.89 8.05 -0.13
N THR A 138 2.68 9.16 0.52
CA THR A 138 1.48 9.99 0.29
C THR A 138 1.66 11.41 0.80
N HIS A 139 0.89 12.32 0.23
CA HIS A 139 0.69 13.69 0.69
C HIS A 139 -0.72 13.92 1.25
N ASP A 140 -1.51 12.90 1.44
CA ASP A 140 -2.88 12.95 1.95
C ASP A 140 -2.89 12.93 3.49
N LEU A 141 -3.12 14.11 4.10
CA LEU A 141 -3.16 14.28 5.55
C LEU A 141 -4.30 13.49 6.23
N GLU A 142 -5.43 13.37 5.56
CA GLU A 142 -6.59 12.65 6.09
C GLU A 142 -6.27 11.15 6.14
N PHE A 143 -5.69 10.62 5.09
CA PHE A 143 -5.25 9.23 5.04
C PHE A 143 -4.15 8.91 6.06
N ILE A 144 -3.17 9.81 6.23
CA ILE A 144 -2.15 9.69 7.27
C ILE A 144 -2.79 9.61 8.66
N SER A 145 -3.80 10.45 8.94
CA SER A 145 -4.48 10.44 10.23
C SER A 145 -5.19 9.14 10.54
N LEU A 146 -5.65 8.41 9.51
CA LEU A 146 -6.38 7.15 9.65
C LEU A 146 -5.48 5.92 9.75
N THR A 147 -4.22 6.02 9.28
CA THR A 147 -3.40 4.82 9.02
C THR A 147 -2.03 4.85 9.67
N ALA A 148 -1.39 6.02 9.76
CA ALA A 148 0.01 6.11 10.13
C ALA A 148 0.24 5.91 11.63
N SER A 149 1.15 5.00 11.98
CA SER A 149 1.71 4.87 13.33
C SER A 149 3.07 5.59 13.46
N ARG A 150 3.75 5.83 12.35
CA ARG A 150 5.04 6.50 12.26
C ARG A 150 5.13 7.28 10.94
N ALA A 151 5.70 8.47 10.96
CA ALA A 151 5.89 9.29 9.77
C ALA A 151 7.38 9.62 9.59
N LEU A 152 7.87 9.45 8.36
CA LEU A 152 9.20 9.86 7.94
C LEU A 152 9.05 11.06 7.00
N LEU A 153 9.53 12.23 7.41
CA LEU A 153 9.48 13.44 6.60
C LEU A 153 10.71 13.49 5.70
N LEU A 154 10.51 13.39 4.40
CA LEU A 154 11.58 13.32 3.40
C LEU A 154 11.63 14.63 2.61
N LYS A 155 12.79 15.31 2.61
CA LYS A 155 13.04 16.52 1.82
C LYS A 155 14.43 16.44 1.20
N GLU A 156 14.51 16.73 -0.10
CA GLU A 156 15.79 16.71 -0.85
C GLU A 156 16.58 15.39 -0.70
N GLY A 157 15.86 14.25 -0.63
CA GLY A 157 16.48 12.94 -0.48
C GLY A 157 16.99 12.61 0.92
N ILE A 158 16.72 13.45 1.92
CA ILE A 158 17.16 13.29 3.31
C ILE A 158 15.93 13.17 4.22
N ILE A 159 15.96 12.23 5.16
CA ILE A 159 14.98 12.15 6.23
C ILE A 159 15.24 13.30 7.20
N LYS A 160 14.32 14.26 7.27
CA LYS A 160 14.40 15.41 8.17
C LYS A 160 13.91 15.06 9.57
N ASP A 161 12.79 14.34 9.64
CA ASP A 161 12.18 13.93 10.89
C ASP A 161 11.69 12.49 10.82
N ASP A 162 11.63 11.85 11.98
CA ASP A 162 11.15 10.49 12.22
C ASP A 162 10.25 10.52 13.46
N LEU A 163 8.92 10.50 13.23
CA LEU A 163 7.90 10.88 14.19
C LEU A 163 6.99 9.70 14.53
N GLN A 164 6.77 9.43 15.82
CA GLN A 164 5.74 8.50 16.28
C GLN A 164 4.38 9.21 16.30
N MET A 165 3.41 8.72 15.55
CA MET A 165 2.10 9.39 15.37
C MET A 165 1.17 9.28 16.60
N THR A 166 1.61 8.59 17.65
CA THR A 166 0.91 8.52 18.95
C THR A 166 1.07 9.80 19.79
N GLU A 167 2.04 10.65 19.48
CA GLU A 167 2.27 11.91 20.17
C GLU A 167 1.41 13.02 19.59
N GLN A 168 0.66 13.74 20.44
CA GLN A 168 -0.35 14.74 20.02
C GLN A 168 0.18 15.86 19.11
N ASN A 169 1.46 16.23 19.24
CA ASN A 169 2.05 17.31 18.45
C ASN A 169 2.58 16.85 17.08
N ASN A 170 2.83 15.56 16.88
CA ASN A 170 3.52 15.06 15.69
C ASN A 170 2.66 15.19 14.42
N PHE A 171 1.34 15.02 14.51
CA PHE A 171 0.45 15.30 13.38
C PHE A 171 0.52 16.76 12.91
N LYS A 172 0.68 17.72 13.85
CA LYS A 172 0.84 19.13 13.50
C LYS A 172 2.16 19.40 12.78
N ILE A 173 3.25 18.71 13.18
CA ILE A 173 4.55 18.80 12.50
C ILE A 173 4.43 18.29 11.06
N VAL A 174 3.82 17.12 10.86
CA VAL A 174 3.55 16.55 9.53
C VAL A 174 2.74 17.51 8.68
N LYS A 175 1.64 18.06 9.22
CA LYS A 175 0.78 19.03 8.52
C LYS A 175 1.56 20.27 8.09
N ASN A 176 2.35 20.87 8.99
CA ASN A 176 3.14 22.05 8.67
C ASN A 176 4.17 21.76 7.58
N PHE A 177 4.88 20.64 7.68
CA PHE A 177 5.83 20.20 6.67
C PHE A 177 5.20 20.07 5.28
N MET A 178 4.01 19.47 5.19
CA MET A 178 3.30 19.31 3.91
C MET A 178 2.79 20.65 3.33
N VAL A 179 2.38 21.59 4.18
CA VAL A 179 1.96 22.93 3.73
C VAL A 179 3.15 23.72 3.18
N GLU A 180 4.33 23.61 3.81
CA GLU A 180 5.55 24.25 3.32
C GLU A 180 6.03 23.68 1.98
N GLU A 181 5.86 22.38 1.74
CA GLU A 181 6.25 21.71 0.49
C GLU A 181 5.21 21.84 -0.62
N GLY A 182 3.93 22.02 -0.31
CA GLY A 182 2.83 22.17 -1.28
C GLY A 182 2.60 23.60 -1.77
N GLY A 183 3.40 24.55 -1.31
CA GLY A 183 3.29 25.97 -1.61
C GLY A 183 4.18 26.48 -2.76
N GLU A 184 4.77 25.59 -3.58
CA GLU A 184 5.49 25.96 -4.81
C GLU A 184 4.69 25.67 -6.08
#